data_3ffc60d52696703dd0a2f1ada0e42c94
#
_entry.id   3ffc60d52696703dd0a2f1ada0e42c94
#
_cell.length_a   1.000
_cell.length_b   1.000
_cell.length_c   1.000
_cell.angle_alpha   90.00
_cell.angle_beta   90.00
_cell.angle_gamma   90.00
#
_symmetry.space_group_name_H-M   'P 1'
#
loop_
_entity.id
_entity.type
_entity.pdbx_description
1 polymer ?
#
loop_
_entity_poly.entity_id
_entity_poly.type
_entity_poly.pdbx_seq_one_letter_code
_entity_poly.pdbx_strand_id
1 'polypeptide(L)'
;QAFREAYMTHTSTSPNYQIIASLDVGRRQVELEGFEFVQRQVEAAMSMRRAIATHPLLQKYFKVLTSGDMIPEEHRESGIKSYYNPDQGWNDIWECWAKDEFVLDASRVTLAVGGTGWDGDTFKTKILMDKYGIQINKTSRNTVLFMTNIGTTRSSVAYLIEVLVQIAQELDELLDDASKMERLSFERRVKNLMED
;
A
#
# COMPACT_ATOMS: atom_id res chain seq x y z
N GLN A 1 -41.50 -12.22 11.25
CA GLN A 1 -41.87 -10.84 11.65
C GLN A 1 -40.56 -10.06 11.97
N ALA A 2 -39.69 -10.53 12.87
CA ALA A 2 -38.46 -9.86 13.27
C ALA A 2 -37.52 -9.53 12.09
N PHE A 3 -37.34 -10.44 11.11
CA PHE A 3 -36.55 -10.18 9.91
C PHE A 3 -37.09 -9.01 9.10
N ARG A 4 -38.43 -8.94 8.90
CA ARG A 4 -39.07 -7.84 8.15
C ARG A 4 -38.89 -6.52 8.85
N GLU A 5 -39.02 -6.48 10.17
CA GLU A 5 -38.82 -5.29 10.97
C GLU A 5 -37.38 -4.80 10.93
N ALA A 6 -36.40 -5.71 11.09
CA ALA A 6 -34.99 -5.40 10.95
C ALA A 6 -34.64 -4.89 9.54
N TYR A 7 -35.16 -5.52 8.50
CA TYR A 7 -34.99 -5.09 7.11
C TYR A 7 -35.53 -3.67 6.90
N MET A 8 -36.75 -3.40 7.34
CA MET A 8 -37.38 -2.07 7.20
C MET A 8 -36.65 -0.96 7.98
N THR A 9 -36.02 -1.31 9.11
CA THR A 9 -35.23 -0.37 9.90
C THR A 9 -33.95 0.06 9.19
N HIS A 10 -33.37 -0.82 8.35
CA HIS A 10 -32.10 -0.59 7.65
C HIS A 10 -32.26 -0.15 6.19
N THR A 11 -33.48 -0.03 5.70
CA THR A 11 -33.77 0.42 4.33
C THR A 11 -34.31 1.85 4.29
N SER A 12 -33.96 2.57 3.23
CA SER A 12 -34.54 3.88 2.97
C SER A 12 -36.02 3.75 2.53
N THR A 13 -36.90 4.62 3.05
CA THR A 13 -38.28 4.75 2.59
C THR A 13 -38.40 5.66 1.36
N SER A 14 -37.34 6.35 0.99
CA SER A 14 -37.30 7.30 -0.12
C SER A 14 -36.35 6.77 -1.23
N PRO A 15 -36.85 6.01 -2.20
CA PRO A 15 -35.99 5.47 -3.26
C PRO A 15 -35.41 6.63 -4.09
N ASN A 16 -34.06 6.59 -4.25
CA ASN A 16 -33.36 7.50 -5.13
C ASN A 16 -33.02 6.77 -6.42
N TYR A 17 -33.73 7.08 -7.49
CA TYR A 17 -33.56 6.40 -8.79
C TYR A 17 -32.18 6.63 -9.41
N GLN A 18 -31.53 7.74 -9.12
CA GLN A 18 -30.16 8.01 -9.59
C GLN A 18 -29.16 7.05 -8.95
N ILE A 19 -29.31 6.80 -7.64
CA ILE A 19 -28.47 5.80 -6.93
C ILE A 19 -28.76 4.40 -7.47
N ILE A 20 -30.04 4.04 -7.66
CA ILE A 20 -30.43 2.73 -8.20
C ILE A 20 -29.86 2.55 -9.62
N ALA A 21 -29.97 3.57 -10.47
CA ALA A 21 -29.38 3.54 -11.82
C ALA A 21 -27.86 3.40 -11.77
N SER A 22 -27.18 4.09 -10.86
CA SER A 22 -25.72 3.98 -10.71
C SER A 22 -25.28 2.58 -10.28
N LEU A 23 -26.07 1.88 -9.47
CA LEU A 23 -25.80 0.48 -9.11
C LEU A 23 -25.91 -0.45 -10.31
N ASP A 24 -26.94 -0.26 -11.16
CA ASP A 24 -27.09 -1.07 -12.39
C ASP A 24 -25.99 -0.79 -13.40
N VAL A 25 -25.60 0.47 -13.59
CA VAL A 25 -24.46 0.85 -14.43
C VAL A 25 -23.17 0.23 -13.91
N GLY A 26 -22.90 0.32 -12.60
CA GLY A 26 -21.74 -0.29 -11.97
C GLY A 26 -21.71 -1.82 -12.14
N ARG A 27 -22.84 -2.48 -11.94
CA ARG A 27 -22.99 -3.92 -12.20
C ARG A 27 -22.63 -4.26 -13.66
N ARG A 28 -23.19 -3.49 -14.59
CA ARG A 28 -22.92 -3.72 -16.01
C ARG A 28 -21.48 -3.46 -16.39
N GLN A 29 -20.84 -2.47 -15.81
CA GLN A 29 -19.43 -2.19 -16.03
C GLN A 29 -18.55 -3.34 -15.52
N VAL A 30 -18.82 -3.88 -14.32
CA VAL A 30 -18.08 -5.04 -13.80
C VAL A 30 -18.27 -6.27 -14.68
N GLU A 31 -19.48 -6.50 -15.21
CA GLU A 31 -19.77 -7.62 -16.12
C GLU A 31 -18.95 -7.54 -17.41
N LEU A 32 -18.78 -6.33 -17.97
CA LEU A 32 -18.11 -6.13 -19.26
C LEU A 32 -16.59 -5.99 -19.14
N GLU A 33 -16.10 -5.30 -18.12
CA GLU A 33 -14.71 -4.82 -18.03
C GLU A 33 -14.05 -5.12 -16.68
N GLY A 34 -14.76 -5.77 -15.76
CA GLY A 34 -14.30 -5.94 -14.37
C GLY A 34 -12.97 -6.69 -14.26
N PHE A 35 -12.74 -7.71 -15.08
CA PHE A 35 -11.47 -8.43 -15.11
C PHE A 35 -10.31 -7.50 -15.47
N GLU A 36 -10.46 -6.70 -16.52
CA GLU A 36 -9.41 -5.77 -16.96
C GLU A 36 -9.13 -4.68 -15.91
N PHE A 37 -10.17 -4.15 -15.27
CA PHE A 37 -9.99 -3.17 -14.20
C PHE A 37 -9.24 -3.73 -13.01
N VAL A 38 -9.56 -4.94 -12.56
CA VAL A 38 -8.87 -5.61 -11.45
C VAL A 38 -7.43 -5.93 -11.83
N GLN A 39 -7.19 -6.40 -13.05
CA GLN A 39 -5.84 -6.65 -13.55
C GLN A 39 -4.99 -5.37 -13.53
N ARG A 40 -5.50 -4.27 -14.08
CA ARG A 40 -4.80 -2.96 -14.05
C ARG A 40 -4.51 -2.48 -12.63
N GLN A 41 -5.44 -2.69 -11.70
CA GLN A 41 -5.27 -2.37 -10.30
C GLN A 41 -4.10 -3.16 -9.68
N VAL A 42 -4.03 -4.45 -9.92
CA VAL A 42 -2.94 -5.32 -9.45
C VAL A 42 -1.62 -4.92 -10.09
N GLU A 43 -1.59 -4.67 -11.41
CA GLU A 43 -0.41 -4.21 -12.13
C GLU A 43 0.13 -2.87 -11.58
N ALA A 44 -0.76 -1.94 -11.21
CA ALA A 44 -0.38 -0.68 -10.58
C ALA A 44 0.32 -0.91 -9.23
N ALA A 45 -0.22 -1.81 -8.41
CA ALA A 45 0.40 -2.19 -7.13
C ALA A 45 1.75 -2.91 -7.32
N MET A 46 1.87 -3.77 -8.33
CA MET A 46 3.13 -4.45 -8.66
C MET A 46 4.19 -3.48 -9.17
N SER A 47 3.79 -2.50 -9.98
CA SER A 47 4.68 -1.44 -10.46
C SER A 47 5.24 -0.61 -9.30
N MET A 48 4.42 -0.31 -8.29
CA MET A 48 4.85 0.39 -7.08
C MET A 48 5.83 -0.47 -6.26
N ARG A 49 5.53 -1.75 -6.03
CA ARG A 49 6.43 -2.69 -5.33
C ARG A 49 7.79 -2.76 -6.03
N ARG A 50 7.78 -2.94 -7.35
CA ARG A 50 8.99 -3.02 -8.17
C ARG A 50 9.81 -1.73 -8.04
N ALA A 51 9.20 -0.57 -8.23
CA ALA A 51 9.91 0.71 -8.18
C ALA A 51 10.62 0.90 -6.84
N ILE A 52 9.96 0.62 -5.72
CA ILE A 52 10.56 0.77 -4.38
C ILE A 52 11.66 -0.28 -4.17
N ALA A 53 11.43 -1.54 -4.59
CA ALA A 53 12.38 -2.63 -4.37
C ALA A 53 13.64 -2.53 -5.24
N THR A 54 13.60 -1.78 -6.36
CA THR A 54 14.75 -1.67 -7.29
C THR A 54 15.46 -0.33 -7.24
N HIS A 55 14.85 0.71 -6.67
CA HIS A 55 15.45 2.04 -6.64
C HIS A 55 16.45 2.17 -5.48
N PRO A 56 17.77 2.37 -5.74
CA PRO A 56 18.80 2.34 -4.70
C PRO A 56 18.57 3.35 -3.56
N LEU A 57 18.09 4.55 -3.90
CA LEU A 57 17.82 5.58 -2.93
C LEU A 57 16.62 5.25 -2.04
N LEU A 58 15.54 4.71 -2.63
CA LEU A 58 14.35 4.34 -1.87
C LEU A 58 14.65 3.22 -0.87
N GLN A 59 15.48 2.25 -1.23
CA GLN A 59 15.87 1.14 -0.35
C GLN A 59 16.61 1.57 0.91
N LYS A 60 17.18 2.78 0.94
CA LYS A 60 17.82 3.31 2.17
C LYS A 60 16.80 3.59 3.27
N TYR A 61 15.60 4.04 2.91
CA TYR A 61 14.61 4.59 3.83
C TYR A 61 13.31 3.82 3.88
N PHE A 62 13.01 3.08 2.83
CA PHE A 62 11.73 2.41 2.64
C PHE A 62 11.89 0.93 2.36
N LYS A 63 10.96 0.13 2.90
CA LYS A 63 10.85 -1.28 2.59
C LYS A 63 9.39 -1.63 2.35
N VAL A 64 9.09 -2.24 1.19
CA VAL A 64 7.78 -2.87 0.99
C VAL A 64 7.74 -4.16 1.81
N LEU A 65 6.77 -4.28 2.71
CA LEU A 65 6.57 -5.52 3.45
C LEU A 65 5.95 -6.57 2.53
N THR A 66 6.55 -7.75 2.57
CA THR A 66 6.22 -8.88 1.71
C THR A 66 5.46 -9.97 2.47
N SER A 67 4.99 -11.00 1.78
CA SER A 67 4.40 -12.17 2.41
C SER A 67 5.36 -12.83 3.40
N GLY A 68 6.67 -12.83 3.08
CA GLY A 68 7.69 -13.36 3.97
C GLY A 68 7.91 -12.55 5.25
N ASP A 69 7.62 -11.25 5.22
CA ASP A 69 7.72 -10.38 6.41
C ASP A 69 6.46 -10.45 7.29
N MET A 70 5.30 -10.73 6.73
CA MET A 70 4.00 -10.55 7.40
C MET A 70 3.29 -11.86 7.75
N ILE A 71 3.61 -12.95 7.08
CA ILE A 71 2.95 -14.25 7.25
C ILE A 71 4.00 -15.28 7.68
N PRO A 72 3.80 -16.01 8.79
CA PRO A 72 4.69 -17.08 9.23
C PRO A 72 4.84 -18.18 8.15
N GLU A 73 5.99 -18.85 8.15
CA GLU A 73 6.34 -19.82 7.10
C GLU A 73 5.39 -21.03 7.07
N GLU A 74 4.93 -21.46 8.23
CA GLU A 74 3.97 -22.57 8.39
C GLU A 74 2.63 -22.34 7.69
N HIS A 75 2.27 -21.08 7.38
CA HIS A 75 1.04 -20.70 6.69
C HIS A 75 1.25 -20.37 5.20
N ARG A 76 2.47 -20.62 4.67
CA ARG A 76 2.86 -20.34 3.28
C ARG A 76 3.43 -21.59 2.61
N GLU A 77 2.56 -22.55 2.31
CA GLU A 77 2.94 -23.81 1.68
C GLU A 77 3.59 -23.64 0.29
N SER A 78 3.23 -22.56 -0.44
CA SER A 78 3.87 -22.21 -1.71
C SER A 78 5.35 -21.87 -1.59
N GLY A 79 5.81 -21.46 -0.39
CA GLY A 79 7.15 -20.96 -0.14
C GLY A 79 7.44 -19.57 -0.73
N ILE A 80 6.47 -18.94 -1.40
CA ILE A 80 6.63 -17.62 -2.02
C ILE A 80 6.68 -16.55 -0.93
N LYS A 81 7.80 -15.83 -0.89
CA LYS A 81 8.06 -14.79 0.13
C LYS A 81 7.73 -13.39 -0.35
N SER A 82 7.65 -13.16 -1.66
CA SER A 82 7.39 -11.85 -2.25
C SER A 82 6.64 -11.98 -3.56
N TYR A 83 5.73 -11.07 -3.83
CA TYR A 83 5.11 -10.98 -5.16
C TYR A 83 6.05 -10.40 -6.21
N TYR A 84 7.05 -9.64 -5.81
CA TYR A 84 8.11 -9.18 -6.69
C TYR A 84 9.27 -10.17 -6.71
N ASN A 85 9.69 -10.56 -7.92
CA ASN A 85 10.85 -11.37 -8.17
C ASN A 85 11.81 -10.60 -9.09
N PRO A 86 13.05 -10.33 -8.66
CA PRO A 86 14.02 -9.57 -9.46
C PRO A 86 14.29 -10.18 -10.85
N ASP A 87 14.26 -11.51 -10.96
CA ASP A 87 14.61 -12.21 -12.20
C ASP A 87 13.45 -12.27 -13.19
N GLN A 88 12.21 -12.35 -12.69
CA GLN A 88 11.00 -12.56 -13.49
C GLN A 88 10.07 -11.35 -13.49
N GLY A 89 10.35 -10.34 -12.68
CA GLY A 89 9.51 -9.17 -12.45
C GLY A 89 8.45 -9.35 -11.36
N TRP A 90 7.84 -10.51 -11.25
CA TRP A 90 6.93 -10.89 -10.16
C TRP A 90 6.67 -12.40 -10.15
N ASN A 91 6.32 -12.94 -8.99
CA ASN A 91 5.98 -14.34 -8.81
C ASN A 91 4.53 -14.63 -9.20
N ASP A 92 4.24 -15.90 -9.45
CA ASP A 92 2.89 -16.36 -9.69
C ASP A 92 2.04 -16.26 -8.41
N ILE A 93 1.20 -15.23 -8.34
CA ILE A 93 0.30 -14.99 -7.21
C ILE A 93 -0.75 -16.09 -7.11
N TRP A 94 -1.14 -16.71 -8.22
CA TRP A 94 -2.13 -17.78 -8.25
C TRP A 94 -1.65 -19.01 -7.48
N GLU A 95 -0.36 -19.27 -7.47
CA GLU A 95 0.22 -20.36 -6.67
C GLU A 95 0.07 -20.09 -5.18
N CYS A 96 0.30 -18.84 -4.72
CA CYS A 96 0.03 -18.46 -3.34
C CYS A 96 -1.45 -18.67 -2.99
N TRP A 97 -2.35 -18.19 -3.84
CA TRP A 97 -3.79 -18.28 -3.58
C TRP A 97 -4.33 -19.73 -3.61
N ALA A 98 -3.67 -20.61 -4.33
CA ALA A 98 -4.06 -22.01 -4.40
C ALA A 98 -3.54 -22.85 -3.22
N LYS A 99 -2.41 -22.49 -2.63
CA LYS A 99 -1.69 -23.35 -1.65
C LYS A 99 -1.62 -22.76 -0.25
N ASP A 100 -1.47 -21.42 -0.13
CA ASP A 100 -1.20 -20.78 1.14
C ASP A 100 -2.48 -20.64 1.97
N GLU A 101 -2.38 -20.86 3.27
CA GLU A 101 -3.49 -20.62 4.20
C GLU A 101 -3.83 -19.14 4.32
N PHE A 102 -2.79 -18.28 4.32
CA PHE A 102 -2.93 -16.84 4.33
C PHE A 102 -2.17 -16.21 3.18
N VAL A 103 -2.81 -15.25 2.52
CA VAL A 103 -2.23 -14.48 1.42
C VAL A 103 -2.47 -12.99 1.63
N LEU A 104 -1.53 -12.17 1.15
CA LEU A 104 -1.72 -10.72 1.13
C LEU A 104 -2.56 -10.32 -0.08
N ASP A 105 -3.45 -9.35 0.11
CA ASP A 105 -4.15 -8.70 -0.99
C ASP A 105 -3.12 -7.97 -1.89
N ALA A 106 -3.04 -8.39 -3.15
CA ALA A 106 -2.08 -7.84 -4.11
C ALA A 106 -2.26 -6.33 -4.35
N SER A 107 -3.48 -5.80 -4.20
CA SER A 107 -3.81 -4.39 -4.36
C SER A 107 -3.37 -3.50 -3.18
N ARG A 108 -2.94 -4.12 -2.07
CA ARG A 108 -2.52 -3.43 -0.86
C ARG A 108 -1.01 -3.46 -0.72
N VAL A 109 -0.40 -2.30 -0.59
CA VAL A 109 1.06 -2.16 -0.46
C VAL A 109 1.37 -1.56 0.89
N THR A 110 1.88 -2.39 1.80
CA THR A 110 2.36 -1.95 3.11
C THR A 110 3.81 -1.51 2.97
N LEU A 111 4.08 -0.25 3.29
CA LEU A 111 5.40 0.34 3.21
C LEU A 111 5.91 0.63 4.63
N ALA A 112 7.02 0.01 5.01
CA ALA A 112 7.76 0.39 6.21
C ALA A 112 8.48 1.71 5.96
N VAL A 113 8.21 2.69 6.83
CA VAL A 113 8.72 4.06 6.75
C VAL A 113 9.62 4.42 7.94
N GLY A 114 9.80 3.53 8.90
CA GLY A 114 10.63 3.76 10.08
C GLY A 114 12.07 4.14 9.76
N GLY A 115 12.62 3.70 8.61
CA GLY A 115 13.93 4.11 8.10
C GLY A 115 14.07 5.61 7.83
N THR A 116 12.96 6.33 7.68
CA THR A 116 12.95 7.80 7.55
C THR A 116 13.11 8.54 8.89
N GLY A 117 13.06 7.82 10.03
CA GLY A 117 13.04 8.41 11.37
C GLY A 117 11.70 9.03 11.77
N TRP A 118 10.66 8.90 10.95
CA TRP A 118 9.27 9.30 11.26
C TRP A 118 8.41 8.07 11.55
N ASP A 119 7.48 8.21 12.47
CA ASP A 119 6.42 7.23 12.67
C ASP A 119 5.38 7.31 11.53
N GLY A 120 4.54 6.27 11.41
CA GLY A 120 3.56 6.18 10.34
C GLY A 120 2.54 7.32 10.31
N ASP A 121 2.11 7.81 11.48
CA ASP A 121 1.13 8.91 11.56
C ASP A 121 1.75 10.25 11.15
N THR A 122 2.97 10.53 11.59
CA THR A 122 3.74 11.71 11.16
C THR A 122 4.00 11.65 9.66
N PHE A 123 4.44 10.51 9.14
CA PHE A 123 4.68 10.32 7.72
C PHE A 123 3.41 10.55 6.88
N LYS A 124 2.27 9.99 7.32
CA LYS A 124 0.97 10.18 6.68
C LYS A 124 0.54 11.64 6.69
N THR A 125 0.50 12.27 7.88
CA THR A 125 -0.15 13.57 8.06
C THR A 125 0.75 14.71 7.63
N LYS A 126 1.98 14.78 8.16
CA LYS A 126 2.89 15.90 7.94
C LYS A 126 3.62 15.84 6.61
N ILE A 127 4.01 14.63 6.20
CA ILE A 127 4.79 14.47 4.98
C ILE A 127 3.85 14.27 3.79
N LEU A 128 3.10 13.17 3.72
CA LEU A 128 2.31 12.87 2.54
C LEU A 128 1.13 13.82 2.35
N MET A 129 0.34 14.07 3.40
CA MET A 129 -0.89 14.84 3.28
C MET A 129 -0.64 16.36 3.25
N ASP A 130 0.04 16.90 4.27
CA ASP A 130 0.23 18.36 4.38
C ASP A 130 1.18 18.89 3.28
N LYS A 131 2.26 18.17 2.95
CA LYS A 131 3.27 18.65 2.00
C LYS A 131 2.96 18.27 0.54
N TYR A 132 2.47 17.05 0.28
CA TYR A 132 2.31 16.53 -1.07
C TYR A 132 0.85 16.26 -1.48
N GLY A 133 -0.12 16.49 -0.59
CA GLY A 133 -1.55 16.29 -0.87
C GLY A 133 -1.94 14.82 -1.09
N ILE A 134 -1.11 13.87 -0.65
CA ILE A 134 -1.37 12.44 -0.81
C ILE A 134 -2.08 11.91 0.43
N GLN A 135 -3.32 11.45 0.24
CA GLN A 135 -4.09 10.80 1.28
C GLN A 135 -3.95 9.28 1.20
N ILE A 136 -3.68 8.63 2.32
CA ILE A 136 -3.51 7.17 2.41
C ILE A 136 -4.52 6.55 3.36
N ASN A 137 -4.69 5.23 3.25
CA ASN A 137 -5.73 4.51 3.97
C ASN A 137 -5.43 4.41 5.48
N LYS A 138 -4.35 3.75 5.84
CA LYS A 138 -4.06 3.37 7.23
C LYS A 138 -2.58 3.48 7.55
N THR A 139 -2.29 3.64 8.84
CA THR A 139 -0.94 3.65 9.39
C THR A 139 -0.82 2.66 10.55
N SER A 140 0.40 2.30 10.86
CA SER A 140 0.80 1.73 12.14
C SER A 140 1.99 2.54 12.68
N ARG A 141 2.63 2.05 13.74
CA ARG A 141 3.78 2.74 14.36
C ARG A 141 4.87 3.12 13.34
N ASN A 142 5.22 2.23 12.43
CA ASN A 142 6.33 2.39 11.49
C ASN A 142 5.97 2.04 10.05
N THR A 143 4.69 1.84 9.75
CA THR A 143 4.22 1.51 8.40
C THR A 143 3.07 2.39 7.94
N VAL A 144 2.93 2.49 6.64
CA VAL A 144 1.78 3.10 5.97
C VAL A 144 1.21 2.12 4.94
N LEU A 145 -0.10 2.17 4.72
CA LEU A 145 -0.81 1.29 3.79
C LEU A 145 -1.33 2.10 2.60
N PHE A 146 -0.81 1.78 1.42
CA PHE A 146 -1.38 2.23 0.15
C PHE A 146 -2.35 1.19 -0.39
N MET A 147 -3.41 1.66 -1.02
CA MET A 147 -4.40 0.83 -1.68
C MET A 147 -4.57 1.30 -3.12
N THR A 148 -4.34 0.40 -4.07
CA THR A 148 -4.78 0.63 -5.44
C THR A 148 -6.24 0.21 -5.60
N ASN A 149 -6.94 0.85 -6.51
CA ASN A 149 -8.32 0.54 -6.89
C ASN A 149 -8.50 0.70 -8.39
N ILE A 150 -9.67 0.40 -8.91
CA ILE A 150 -9.97 0.47 -10.34
C ILE A 150 -9.79 1.88 -10.94
N GLY A 151 -9.78 2.92 -10.13
CA GLY A 151 -9.51 4.30 -10.53
C GLY A 151 -8.04 4.72 -10.41
N THR A 152 -7.17 3.84 -9.91
CA THR A 152 -5.74 4.14 -9.79
C THR A 152 -5.08 4.16 -11.16
N THR A 153 -4.49 5.30 -11.51
CA THR A 153 -3.81 5.51 -12.79
C THR A 153 -2.31 5.28 -12.69
N ARG A 154 -1.65 5.05 -13.82
CA ARG A 154 -0.18 4.99 -13.90
C ARG A 154 0.46 6.30 -13.45
N SER A 155 -0.16 7.44 -13.77
CA SER A 155 0.32 8.76 -13.33
C SER A 155 0.22 8.96 -11.81
N SER A 156 -0.82 8.41 -11.17
CA SER A 156 -0.91 8.46 -9.70
C SER A 156 0.20 7.66 -9.03
N VAL A 157 0.53 6.49 -9.58
CA VAL A 157 1.65 5.67 -9.09
C VAL A 157 2.99 6.36 -9.35
N ALA A 158 3.19 6.92 -10.54
CA ALA A 158 4.42 7.65 -10.88
C ALA A 158 4.62 8.86 -9.96
N TYR A 159 3.57 9.64 -9.71
CA TYR A 159 3.62 10.76 -8.78
C TYR A 159 3.99 10.32 -7.35
N LEU A 160 3.41 9.23 -6.85
CA LEU A 160 3.78 8.70 -5.54
C LEU A 160 5.27 8.31 -5.49
N ILE A 161 5.77 7.62 -6.52
CA ILE A 161 7.19 7.24 -6.57
C ILE A 161 8.09 8.47 -6.62
N GLU A 162 7.76 9.48 -7.42
CA GLU A 162 8.47 10.75 -7.49
C GLU A 162 8.54 11.42 -6.11
N VAL A 163 7.41 11.49 -5.39
CA VAL A 163 7.35 12.03 -4.03
C VAL A 163 8.22 11.24 -3.06
N LEU A 164 8.20 9.90 -3.11
CA LEU A 164 9.06 9.08 -2.26
C LEU A 164 10.55 9.30 -2.57
N VAL A 165 10.92 9.47 -3.84
CA VAL A 165 12.30 9.79 -4.24
C VAL A 165 12.70 11.17 -3.72
N GLN A 166 11.83 12.18 -3.85
CA GLN A 166 12.09 13.51 -3.33
C GLN A 166 12.29 13.51 -1.80
N ILE A 167 11.44 12.79 -1.07
CA ILE A 167 11.59 12.61 0.38
C ILE A 167 12.94 11.98 0.74
N ALA A 168 13.35 10.96 0.00
CA ALA A 168 14.62 10.28 0.23
C ALA A 168 15.82 11.17 -0.09
N GLN A 169 15.75 12.01 -1.13
CA GLN A 169 16.77 13.02 -1.45
C GLN A 169 16.90 14.06 -0.36
N GLU A 170 15.79 14.62 0.10
CA GLU A 170 15.78 15.58 1.20
C GLU A 170 16.39 15.01 2.50
N LEU A 171 16.16 13.72 2.76
CA LEU A 171 16.77 13.02 3.89
C LEU A 171 18.28 12.82 3.70
N ASP A 172 18.74 12.44 2.51
CA ASP A 172 20.18 12.30 2.22
C ASP A 172 20.88 13.67 2.41
N GLU A 173 20.34 14.74 1.84
CA GLU A 173 20.89 16.11 1.98
C GLU A 173 20.93 16.55 3.45
N LEU A 174 19.83 16.33 4.19
CA LEU A 174 19.77 16.67 5.61
C LEU A 174 20.80 15.90 6.44
N LEU A 175 21.02 14.63 6.12
CA LEU A 175 21.98 13.79 6.83
C LEU A 175 23.43 14.11 6.43
N ASP A 176 23.69 14.54 5.20
CA ASP A 176 25.02 14.95 4.76
C ASP A 176 25.47 16.23 5.45
N ASP A 177 24.57 17.18 5.67
CA ASP A 177 24.85 18.44 6.37
C ASP A 177 24.79 18.30 7.89
N ALA A 178 24.26 17.17 8.41
CA ALA A 178 24.04 16.98 9.84
C ALA A 178 25.35 16.81 10.64
N SER A 179 25.39 17.43 11.82
CA SER A 179 26.43 17.19 12.81
C SER A 179 26.43 15.76 13.34
N LYS A 180 27.54 15.32 13.93
CA LYS A 180 27.62 13.98 14.54
C LYS A 180 26.52 13.69 15.55
N MET A 181 26.12 14.68 16.33
CA MET A 181 25.03 14.53 17.32
C MET A 181 23.67 14.35 16.68
N GLU A 182 23.39 15.09 15.60
CA GLU A 182 22.13 14.98 14.85
C GLU A 182 22.03 13.63 14.15
N ARG A 183 23.12 13.12 13.54
CA ARG A 183 23.16 11.78 12.95
C ARG A 183 22.90 10.68 13.99
N LEU A 184 23.53 10.75 15.15
CA LEU A 184 23.29 9.81 16.25
C LEU A 184 21.84 9.87 16.77
N SER A 185 21.27 11.07 16.82
CA SER A 185 19.86 11.25 17.20
C SER A 185 18.91 10.63 16.17
N PHE A 186 19.21 10.82 14.88
CA PHE A 186 18.45 10.20 13.77
C PHE A 186 18.55 8.67 13.83
N GLU A 187 19.76 8.11 13.94
CA GLU A 187 19.99 6.66 14.04
C GLU A 187 19.23 6.05 15.23
N ARG A 188 19.21 6.74 16.37
CA ARG A 188 18.44 6.30 17.54
C ARG A 188 16.92 6.28 17.25
N ARG A 189 16.39 7.29 16.56
CA ARG A 189 14.97 7.30 16.20
C ARG A 189 14.65 6.17 15.23
N VAL A 190 15.46 5.97 14.18
CA VAL A 190 15.31 4.86 13.24
C VAL A 190 15.32 3.53 13.98
N LYS A 191 16.33 3.32 14.84
CA LYS A 191 16.44 2.11 15.65
C LYS A 191 15.18 1.86 16.47
N ASN A 192 14.70 2.86 17.19
CA ASN A 192 13.49 2.74 18.02
C ASN A 192 12.22 2.44 17.20
N LEU A 193 12.16 2.86 15.94
CA LEU A 193 11.02 2.60 15.06
C LEU A 193 11.10 1.24 14.34
N MET A 194 12.31 0.71 14.15
CA MET A 194 12.55 -0.53 13.43
C MET A 194 12.71 -1.76 14.34
N GLU A 195 13.03 -1.56 15.61
CA GLU A 195 13.06 -2.62 16.64
C GLU A 195 11.68 -2.69 17.33
N ASP A 196 11.09 -3.88 17.35
CA ASP A 196 9.87 -4.20 18.10
C ASP A 196 10.17 -4.38 19.60
#